data_c066324dfcb35193bcf245c28ab685a2
#
_entry.id   c066324dfcb35193bcf245c28ab685a2
#
_cell.length_a   1.000
_cell.length_b   1.000
_cell.length_c   1.000
_cell.angle_alpha   90.00
_cell.angle_beta   90.00
_cell.angle_gamma   90.00
#
_symmetry.space_group_name_H-M   'P 1'
#
loop_
_entity.id
_entity.type
_entity.pdbx_description
1 polymer ?
#
loop_
_entity_poly.entity_id
_entity_poly.type
_entity_poly.pdbx_seq_one_letter_code
_entity_poly.pdbx_strand_id
1 'polypeptide(L)'
;MMLEDEINVFTTMSFKPSISPITESDEELERLLSDPGVELPPLLPSIAFATGDLSFIPPDIHLDPSKTLEEQGGLTPDEQSIIRVRALEGLKQLRDNTNIKPVTRNEDLRTIMSWACGTNLEGSYLQMMMEELAPGDRDLRSPDWNVQDFSADRKFTVAIVGAGMSGILAAYRLKQAGVNFVLFEKNDGTGGTWLENTYPGCRVDVSNHVYSYSFMQKHDWPHYHSTQDVLLNYFNDCATEFEIRDNIRFNTSVSAMTWDEDSSTWTLNILTSGTEEIFSCQAVISAVGQLNQPSYPAIPGIENFEGTSWHSARWNHDYDLDGKRVAVLGTGCSAVQFIPRVAKRAEQTTIFQRTPNWLMPRPQYQQSLPESLVWCFTHIPNYHNWFRLHLFWRSHEGLLSRLEIDETWEDPGDSSISAANHELGVLLRMYLESEFADRPDLLEKVTPTYTMGAKRFVIDDGLWAKTLHADNVELCTDPIVSISSSGITTESEGLKDFDAIIYGTGFKAADFLMPMTVTGRNGVNLHDQWDGDARAYLGIVAPNFPNLFFLYGPNTNIVINGSIIYFSECEVHYITQCLKHMLKNQLSSLDVKTDVHDKYNERIDEGNRRMAWGLSDVNSWYKNAS
;
A
#
# COMPACT_ATOMS: atom_id res chain seq x y z
N MET A 1 -9.51 -1.71 33.25
CA MET A 1 -9.24 -0.82 34.40
C MET A 1 -7.91 -0.12 34.08
N MET A 2 -7.99 0.95 33.35
CA MET A 2 -7.00 2.05 33.15
C MET A 2 -7.46 2.90 31.98
N LEU A 3 -8.33 3.86 32.21
CA LEU A 3 -8.67 4.97 31.32
C LEU A 3 -9.29 6.10 32.19
N GLU A 4 -8.54 6.56 33.19
CA GLU A 4 -8.76 7.84 33.87
C GLU A 4 -7.38 8.32 34.31
N ASP A 5 -6.64 8.94 33.40
CA ASP A 5 -5.55 9.83 33.76
C ASP A 5 -5.47 10.96 32.75
N GLU A 6 -5.35 12.16 33.25
CA GLU A 6 -5.26 13.42 32.57
C GLU A 6 -4.14 13.40 31.52
N ILE A 7 -4.51 13.51 30.25
CA ILE A 7 -3.57 13.51 29.10
C ILE A 7 -2.92 14.89 29.03
N ASN A 8 -1.64 14.95 29.39
CA ASN A 8 -0.78 16.05 29.06
C ASN A 8 -0.72 16.27 27.53
N VAL A 9 -1.25 17.38 27.11
CA VAL A 9 -1.30 17.81 25.70
C VAL A 9 0.11 18.19 25.26
N PHE A 10 0.84 17.23 24.67
CA PHE A 10 1.93 17.58 23.78
C PHE A 10 1.32 18.10 22.49
N THR A 11 1.58 19.37 22.19
CA THR A 11 1.19 20.02 20.94
C THR A 11 1.97 19.39 19.79
N THR A 12 1.41 18.34 19.18
CA THR A 12 1.89 17.86 17.88
C THR A 12 1.45 18.88 16.85
N MET A 13 2.40 19.48 16.14
CA MET A 13 2.09 20.27 14.94
C MET A 13 1.40 19.36 13.94
N SER A 14 0.10 19.57 13.72
CA SER A 14 -0.65 18.85 12.70
C SER A 14 -0.65 19.69 11.44
N PHE A 15 -0.29 19.08 10.32
CA PHE A 15 -0.53 19.61 8.99
C PHE A 15 -2.05 19.54 8.72
N LYS A 16 -2.80 20.37 9.41
CA LYS A 16 -4.27 20.44 9.27
C LYS A 16 -4.59 21.61 8.37
N PRO A 17 -5.23 21.36 7.23
CA PRO A 17 -5.99 22.40 6.62
C PRO A 17 -7.04 22.85 7.66
N SER A 18 -7.11 24.13 7.90
CA SER A 18 -8.17 24.70 8.74
C SER A 18 -9.51 24.42 8.07
N ILE A 19 -10.44 23.79 8.81
CA ILE A 19 -11.82 23.62 8.33
C ILE A 19 -12.40 25.01 8.06
N SER A 20 -12.82 25.22 6.83
CA SER A 20 -13.46 26.47 6.40
C SER A 20 -14.90 26.52 6.94
N PRO A 21 -15.38 27.67 7.38
CA PRO A 21 -16.79 27.83 7.77
C PRO A 21 -17.72 27.49 6.61
N ILE A 22 -18.84 26.86 6.91
CA ILE A 22 -19.93 26.67 5.94
C ILE A 22 -20.62 28.02 5.79
N THR A 23 -20.68 28.55 4.57
CA THR A 23 -21.30 29.86 4.25
C THR A 23 -22.43 29.73 3.25
N GLU A 24 -22.61 28.56 2.67
CA GLU A 24 -23.59 28.25 1.64
C GLU A 24 -25.01 28.36 2.16
N SER A 25 -25.91 28.84 1.30
CA SER A 25 -27.36 28.84 1.53
C SER A 25 -27.90 27.39 1.58
N ASP A 26 -29.10 27.23 2.11
CA ASP A 26 -29.79 25.95 2.16
C ASP A 26 -29.91 25.30 0.77
N GLU A 27 -30.24 26.11 -0.24
CA GLU A 27 -30.38 25.63 -1.64
C GLU A 27 -29.04 25.20 -2.24
N GLU A 28 -27.94 25.86 -1.90
CA GLU A 28 -26.60 25.48 -2.34
C GLU A 28 -26.14 24.20 -1.67
N LEU A 29 -26.40 24.01 -0.37
CA LEU A 29 -26.11 22.79 0.35
C LEU A 29 -26.93 21.60 -0.20
N GLU A 30 -28.22 21.81 -0.50
CA GLU A 30 -29.07 20.77 -1.10
C GLU A 30 -28.55 20.34 -2.47
N ARG A 31 -28.16 21.33 -3.31
CA ARG A 31 -27.55 21.04 -4.62
C ARG A 31 -26.24 20.28 -4.46
N LEU A 32 -25.36 20.68 -3.54
CA LEU A 32 -24.11 20.01 -3.25
C LEU A 32 -24.34 18.55 -2.81
N LEU A 33 -25.27 18.31 -1.89
CA LEU A 33 -25.59 16.97 -1.43
C LEU A 33 -26.25 16.09 -2.50
N SER A 34 -26.80 16.68 -3.54
CA SER A 34 -27.38 15.97 -4.69
C SER A 34 -26.33 15.56 -5.72
N ASP A 35 -25.10 16.10 -5.63
CA ASP A 35 -24.00 15.74 -6.51
C ASP A 35 -23.55 14.28 -6.27
N PRO A 36 -23.45 13.46 -7.32
CA PRO A 36 -23.04 12.05 -7.17
C PRO A 36 -21.60 11.89 -6.64
N GLY A 37 -20.78 12.94 -6.71
CA GLY A 37 -19.43 12.92 -6.16
C GLY A 37 -19.38 12.96 -4.63
N VAL A 38 -20.49 13.30 -3.94
CA VAL A 38 -20.56 13.24 -2.48
C VAL A 38 -20.76 11.79 -2.03
N GLU A 39 -19.80 11.27 -1.27
CA GLU A 39 -19.91 9.96 -0.66
C GLU A 39 -20.76 10.02 0.62
N LEU A 40 -21.89 9.33 0.61
CA LEU A 40 -22.89 9.36 1.68
C LEU A 40 -22.51 8.53 2.92
N PRO A 41 -21.87 7.33 2.78
CA PRO A 41 -21.53 6.52 3.94
C PRO A 41 -20.67 7.22 5.01
N PRO A 42 -19.65 8.04 4.69
CA PRO A 42 -18.88 8.79 5.69
C PRO A 42 -19.57 10.08 6.16
N LEU A 43 -20.61 10.55 5.48
CA LEU A 43 -21.20 11.87 5.69
C LEU A 43 -21.94 11.97 7.03
N LEU A 44 -22.90 11.07 7.29
CA LEU A 44 -23.64 11.11 8.57
C LEU A 44 -22.75 10.77 9.78
N PRO A 45 -21.81 9.81 9.72
CA PRO A 45 -20.82 9.60 10.76
C PRO A 45 -20.03 10.87 11.12
N SER A 46 -19.56 11.61 10.11
CA SER A 46 -18.80 12.86 10.37
C SER A 46 -19.68 13.95 11.00
N ILE A 47 -20.91 14.10 10.54
CA ILE A 47 -21.87 15.06 11.10
C ILE A 47 -22.23 14.68 12.54
N ALA A 48 -22.60 13.42 12.79
CA ALA A 48 -22.95 12.95 14.13
C ALA A 48 -21.76 13.11 15.11
N PHE A 49 -20.56 12.79 14.65
CA PHE A 49 -19.35 12.97 15.44
C PHE A 49 -19.11 14.46 15.75
N ALA A 50 -19.16 15.33 14.75
CA ALA A 50 -18.86 16.75 14.90
C ALA A 50 -19.92 17.50 15.75
N THR A 51 -21.20 17.13 15.62
CA THR A 51 -22.30 17.76 16.37
C THR A 51 -22.51 17.18 17.76
N GLY A 52 -22.04 15.93 18.00
CA GLY A 52 -22.34 15.19 19.21
C GLY A 52 -23.78 14.66 19.27
N ASP A 53 -24.51 14.73 18.16
CA ASP A 53 -25.90 14.32 18.05
C ASP A 53 -26.05 12.99 17.28
N LEU A 54 -26.26 11.90 18.02
CA LEU A 54 -26.43 10.56 17.43
C LEU A 54 -27.74 10.40 16.68
N SER A 55 -28.70 11.33 16.81
CA SER A 55 -29.97 11.25 16.08
C SER A 55 -29.77 11.36 14.56
N PHE A 56 -28.61 11.87 14.10
CA PHE A 56 -28.25 11.85 12.67
C PHE A 56 -28.02 10.45 12.13
N ILE A 57 -27.62 9.49 12.97
CA ILE A 57 -27.46 8.09 12.57
C ILE A 57 -28.82 7.42 12.51
N PRO A 58 -29.31 7.02 11.32
CA PRO A 58 -30.61 6.41 11.18
C PRO A 58 -30.62 4.98 11.73
N PRO A 59 -31.51 4.62 12.66
CA PRO A 59 -31.53 3.27 13.24
C PRO A 59 -32.07 2.22 12.27
N ASP A 60 -32.83 2.63 11.25
CA ASP A 60 -33.49 1.73 10.29
C ASP A 60 -32.72 1.57 8.98
N ILE A 61 -31.61 2.28 8.80
CA ILE A 61 -30.73 2.15 7.63
C ILE A 61 -29.42 1.55 8.09
N HIS A 62 -29.01 0.46 7.45
CA HIS A 62 -27.77 -0.24 7.74
C HIS A 62 -26.97 -0.42 6.47
N LEU A 63 -25.68 -0.08 6.51
CA LEU A 63 -24.78 -0.41 5.41
C LEU A 63 -24.62 -1.93 5.34
N ASP A 64 -24.72 -2.50 4.15
CA ASP A 64 -24.55 -3.93 3.93
C ASP A 64 -23.08 -4.24 3.63
N PRO A 65 -22.36 -4.96 4.51
CA PRO A 65 -20.96 -5.33 4.28
C PRO A 65 -20.73 -6.11 3.00
N SER A 66 -21.75 -6.86 2.51
CA SER A 66 -21.65 -7.61 1.25
C SER A 66 -21.67 -6.72 0.01
N LYS A 67 -22.21 -5.50 0.14
CA LYS A 67 -22.34 -4.51 -0.94
C LYS A 67 -21.29 -3.39 -0.90
N THR A 68 -20.23 -3.59 -0.17
CA THR A 68 -19.19 -2.55 0.03
C THR A 68 -18.54 -2.06 -1.26
N LEU A 69 -18.56 -2.86 -2.33
CA LEU A 69 -18.04 -2.47 -3.65
C LEU A 69 -19.04 -1.69 -4.51
N GLU A 70 -20.33 -1.68 -4.15
CA GLU A 70 -21.35 -0.93 -4.86
C GLU A 70 -21.22 0.57 -4.59
N GLU A 71 -21.72 1.39 -5.53
CA GLU A 71 -21.79 2.83 -5.35
C GLU A 71 -22.60 3.18 -4.09
N GLN A 72 -22.17 4.22 -3.39
CA GLN A 72 -22.78 4.67 -2.13
C GLN A 72 -22.96 3.56 -1.07
N GLY A 73 -22.09 2.51 -1.10
CA GLY A 73 -22.16 1.41 -0.13
C GLY A 73 -23.40 0.51 -0.25
N GLY A 74 -24.00 0.46 -1.43
CA GLY A 74 -25.20 -0.33 -1.74
C GLY A 74 -26.49 0.25 -1.15
N LEU A 75 -26.49 1.53 -0.74
CA LEU A 75 -27.69 2.24 -0.30
C LEU A 75 -28.69 2.40 -1.45
N THR A 76 -29.95 2.04 -1.22
CA THR A 76 -31.03 2.27 -2.17
C THR A 76 -31.29 3.76 -2.43
N PRO A 77 -31.92 4.16 -3.54
CA PRO A 77 -32.24 5.56 -3.81
C PRO A 77 -33.06 6.22 -2.70
N ASP A 78 -33.99 5.49 -2.06
CA ASP A 78 -34.80 6.00 -0.96
C ASP A 78 -33.95 6.23 0.30
N GLU A 79 -33.06 5.29 0.65
CA GLU A 79 -32.12 5.45 1.76
C GLU A 79 -31.15 6.61 1.52
N GLN A 80 -30.62 6.73 0.30
CA GLN A 80 -29.78 7.89 -0.07
C GLN A 80 -30.52 9.21 0.10
N SER A 81 -31.82 9.27 -0.26
CA SER A 81 -32.64 10.48 -0.08
C SER A 81 -32.80 10.82 1.41
N ILE A 82 -33.06 9.83 2.27
CA ILE A 82 -33.16 10.02 3.72
C ILE A 82 -31.81 10.54 4.28
N ILE A 83 -30.71 9.95 3.85
CA ILE A 83 -29.36 10.36 4.30
C ILE A 83 -29.09 11.81 3.88
N ARG A 84 -29.41 12.22 2.65
CA ARG A 84 -29.23 13.60 2.18
C ARG A 84 -30.03 14.61 2.99
N VAL A 85 -31.29 14.27 3.31
CA VAL A 85 -32.14 15.15 4.15
C VAL A 85 -31.54 15.34 5.54
N ARG A 86 -31.12 14.24 6.19
CA ARG A 86 -30.47 14.31 7.51
C ARG A 86 -29.13 15.07 7.45
N ALA A 87 -28.35 14.84 6.39
CA ALA A 87 -27.09 15.56 6.20
C ALA A 87 -27.31 17.06 6.02
N LEU A 88 -28.34 17.48 5.26
CA LEU A 88 -28.70 18.89 5.11
C LEU A 88 -29.01 19.55 6.47
N GLU A 89 -29.79 18.88 7.30
CA GLU A 89 -30.11 19.38 8.66
C GLU A 89 -28.83 19.49 9.51
N GLY A 90 -27.95 18.50 9.43
CA GLY A 90 -26.66 18.49 10.15
C GLY A 90 -25.71 19.59 9.67
N LEU A 91 -25.62 19.83 8.35
CA LEU A 91 -24.79 20.90 7.79
C LEU A 91 -25.32 22.30 8.21
N LYS A 92 -26.65 22.47 8.24
CA LYS A 92 -27.27 23.70 8.80
C LYS A 92 -26.91 23.87 10.28
N GLN A 93 -26.98 22.81 11.06
CA GLN A 93 -26.58 22.87 12.47
C GLN A 93 -25.10 23.22 12.62
N LEU A 94 -24.20 22.65 11.78
CA LEU A 94 -22.78 23.00 11.77
C LEU A 94 -22.53 24.45 11.37
N ARG A 95 -23.30 24.99 10.41
CA ARG A 95 -23.22 26.37 9.95
C ARG A 95 -23.71 27.37 11.01
N ASP A 96 -24.87 27.11 11.59
CA ASP A 96 -25.62 28.10 12.37
C ASP A 96 -25.34 28.06 13.88
N ASN A 97 -24.72 26.96 14.39
CA ASN A 97 -24.50 26.73 15.81
C ASN A 97 -23.01 26.72 16.19
N THR A 98 -22.56 27.77 16.88
CA THR A 98 -21.18 27.93 17.35
C THR A 98 -20.85 27.14 18.64
N ASN A 99 -21.84 26.52 19.29
CA ASN A 99 -21.68 25.82 20.57
C ASN A 99 -21.70 24.27 20.42
N ILE A 100 -21.38 23.77 19.26
CA ILE A 100 -21.31 22.32 18.97
C ILE A 100 -20.16 21.70 19.74
N LYS A 101 -20.38 20.51 20.30
CA LYS A 101 -19.38 19.72 20.98
C LYS A 101 -19.30 18.35 20.31
N PRO A 102 -18.12 17.94 19.82
CA PRO A 102 -17.97 16.63 19.21
C PRO A 102 -18.19 15.51 20.23
N VAL A 103 -18.45 14.31 19.71
CA VAL A 103 -18.55 13.10 20.53
C VAL A 103 -17.27 12.88 21.32
N THR A 104 -17.43 12.65 22.62
CA THR A 104 -16.31 12.36 23.54
C THR A 104 -16.41 10.98 24.19
N ARG A 105 -17.61 10.37 24.23
CA ARG A 105 -17.83 9.06 24.85
C ARG A 105 -17.46 7.95 23.86
N ASN A 106 -16.66 7.00 24.32
CA ASN A 106 -16.26 5.84 23.52
C ASN A 106 -17.46 4.99 23.05
N GLU A 107 -18.53 4.90 23.82
CA GLU A 107 -19.75 4.16 23.48
C GLU A 107 -20.48 4.81 22.27
N ASP A 108 -20.59 6.13 22.27
CA ASP A 108 -21.21 6.89 21.17
C ASP A 108 -20.36 6.76 19.90
N LEU A 109 -19.04 6.86 20.04
CA LEU A 109 -18.11 6.68 18.93
C LEU A 109 -18.22 5.26 18.35
N ARG A 110 -18.27 4.23 19.23
CA ARG A 110 -18.49 2.84 18.80
C ARG A 110 -19.79 2.69 18.02
N THR A 111 -20.88 3.33 18.47
CA THR A 111 -22.19 3.28 17.78
C THR A 111 -22.07 3.84 16.37
N ILE A 112 -21.46 5.03 16.21
CA ILE A 112 -21.26 5.66 14.91
C ILE A 112 -20.38 4.79 13.99
N MET A 113 -19.27 4.27 14.53
CA MET A 113 -18.34 3.41 13.77
C MET A 113 -19.00 2.10 13.34
N SER A 114 -19.79 1.46 14.22
CA SER A 114 -20.50 0.23 13.89
C SER A 114 -21.51 0.44 12.76
N TRP A 115 -22.18 1.58 12.76
CA TRP A 115 -23.06 1.97 11.65
C TRP A 115 -22.26 2.19 10.35
N ALA A 116 -21.15 2.94 10.43
CA ALA A 116 -20.31 3.24 9.26
C ALA A 116 -19.68 1.98 8.62
N CYS A 117 -19.48 0.92 9.40
CA CYS A 117 -18.96 -0.38 8.93
C CYS A 117 -20.06 -1.40 8.61
N GLY A 118 -21.34 -1.10 8.89
CA GLY A 118 -22.46 -2.03 8.72
C GLY A 118 -22.37 -3.27 9.62
N THR A 119 -21.56 -3.24 10.69
CA THR A 119 -21.36 -4.36 11.60
C THR A 119 -21.04 -3.89 13.01
N ASN A 120 -21.34 -4.74 14.02
CA ASN A 120 -21.00 -4.42 15.40
C ASN A 120 -19.50 -4.60 15.64
N LEU A 121 -18.80 -3.51 15.91
CA LEU A 121 -17.36 -3.52 16.19
C LEU A 121 -17.07 -3.82 17.65
N GLU A 122 -16.25 -4.84 17.91
CA GLU A 122 -15.88 -5.29 19.26
C GLU A 122 -14.40 -5.69 19.36
N GLY A 123 -13.89 -5.75 20.58
CA GLY A 123 -12.56 -6.28 20.91
C GLY A 123 -11.42 -5.55 20.19
N SER A 124 -10.48 -6.33 19.65
CA SER A 124 -9.30 -5.81 18.93
C SER A 124 -9.65 -5.08 17.63
N TYR A 125 -10.75 -5.46 16.99
CA TYR A 125 -11.26 -4.79 15.78
C TYR A 125 -11.68 -3.35 16.06
N LEU A 126 -12.44 -3.14 17.14
CA LEU A 126 -12.82 -1.78 17.56
C LEU A 126 -11.59 -0.93 17.85
N GLN A 127 -10.59 -1.49 18.53
CA GLN A 127 -9.35 -0.77 18.83
C GLN A 127 -8.62 -0.37 17.54
N MET A 128 -8.43 -1.31 16.61
CA MET A 128 -7.78 -1.07 15.33
C MET A 128 -8.49 0.03 14.53
N MET A 129 -9.82 -0.03 14.45
CA MET A 129 -10.63 0.96 13.72
C MET A 129 -10.63 2.33 14.40
N MET A 130 -10.55 2.38 15.73
CA MET A 130 -10.36 3.64 16.45
C MET A 130 -9.00 4.29 16.17
N GLU A 131 -7.95 3.49 16.05
CA GLU A 131 -6.62 3.98 15.66
C GLU A 131 -6.62 4.54 14.23
N GLU A 132 -7.33 3.88 13.29
CA GLU A 132 -7.49 4.37 11.91
C GLU A 132 -8.35 5.62 11.80
N LEU A 133 -9.43 5.69 12.57
CA LEU A 133 -10.29 6.86 12.61
C LEU A 133 -9.56 8.09 13.20
N ALA A 134 -8.62 7.87 14.12
CA ALA A 134 -7.88 8.93 14.81
C ALA A 134 -8.80 10.06 15.32
N PRO A 135 -9.79 9.75 16.17
CA PRO A 135 -10.84 10.70 16.53
C PRO A 135 -10.26 11.95 17.18
N GLY A 136 -10.64 13.12 16.67
CA GLY A 136 -10.07 14.41 17.06
C GLY A 136 -8.62 14.60 16.60
N ASP A 137 -8.23 13.89 15.53
CA ASP A 137 -6.91 13.90 14.90
C ASP A 137 -5.76 13.53 15.84
N ARG A 138 -6.04 12.67 16.80
CA ARG A 138 -5.01 12.14 17.72
C ARG A 138 -4.23 11.05 17.02
N ASP A 139 -2.91 11.21 17.00
CA ASP A 139 -1.99 10.20 16.52
C ASP A 139 -1.77 9.11 17.60
N LEU A 140 -2.63 8.10 17.58
CA LEU A 140 -2.63 7.03 18.59
C LEU A 140 -1.43 6.06 18.45
N ARG A 141 -0.68 6.13 17.32
CA ARG A 141 0.52 5.33 17.09
C ARG A 141 1.82 6.11 17.33
N SER A 142 1.71 7.37 17.77
CA SER A 142 2.89 8.14 18.18
C SER A 142 3.55 7.53 19.42
N PRO A 143 4.88 7.71 19.60
CA PRO A 143 5.53 7.35 20.85
C PRO A 143 4.93 8.13 22.03
N ASP A 144 4.54 7.40 23.07
CA ASP A 144 4.03 7.92 24.35
C ASP A 144 5.15 8.18 25.38
N TRP A 145 6.41 8.30 24.91
CA TRP A 145 7.61 8.39 25.70
C TRP A 145 8.70 9.19 25.00
N ASN A 146 9.64 9.71 25.79
CA ASN A 146 10.86 10.32 25.28
C ASN A 146 12.09 9.71 26.01
N VAL A 147 13.20 9.55 25.30
CA VAL A 147 14.44 8.97 25.87
C VAL A 147 14.95 9.77 27.07
N GLN A 148 14.70 11.06 27.10
CA GLN A 148 15.08 11.95 28.20
C GLN A 148 14.42 11.58 29.55
N ASP A 149 13.27 10.90 29.51
CA ASP A 149 12.52 10.54 30.72
C ASP A 149 13.21 9.43 31.54
N PHE A 150 14.11 8.63 30.91
CA PHE A 150 14.71 7.47 31.59
C PHE A 150 16.13 7.09 31.12
N SER A 151 16.66 7.65 30.06
CA SER A 151 17.94 7.19 29.48
C SER A 151 18.74 8.31 28.79
N ALA A 152 18.65 9.55 29.29
CA ALA A 152 19.22 10.73 28.67
C ALA A 152 20.74 10.64 28.42
N ASP A 153 21.48 10.00 29.32
CA ASP A 153 22.96 9.90 29.26
C ASP A 153 23.45 8.71 28.43
N ARG A 154 22.56 7.82 28.02
CA ARG A 154 22.94 6.62 27.25
C ARG A 154 23.15 6.97 25.78
N LYS A 155 24.36 6.71 25.30
CA LYS A 155 24.63 6.76 23.85
C LYS A 155 23.94 5.61 23.15
N PHE A 156 22.87 5.90 22.43
CA PHE A 156 22.10 4.93 21.66
C PHE A 156 21.74 5.55 20.31
N THR A 157 22.21 4.94 19.25
CA THR A 157 21.98 5.41 17.87
C THR A 157 21.32 4.28 17.07
N VAL A 158 20.32 4.62 16.28
CA VAL A 158 19.65 3.72 15.35
C VAL A 158 20.09 4.06 13.93
N ALA A 159 20.54 3.06 13.17
CA ALA A 159 20.69 3.18 11.73
C ALA A 159 19.39 2.81 11.04
N ILE A 160 18.89 3.67 10.16
CA ILE A 160 17.77 3.36 9.27
C ILE A 160 18.33 3.20 7.87
N VAL A 161 17.95 2.13 7.15
CA VAL A 161 18.43 1.88 5.79
C VAL A 161 17.27 2.01 4.81
N GLY A 162 17.30 3.05 3.97
CA GLY A 162 16.30 3.39 2.97
C GLY A 162 15.39 4.56 3.38
N ALA A 163 15.30 5.59 2.53
CA ALA A 163 14.47 6.79 2.71
C ALA A 163 13.17 6.76 1.88
N GLY A 164 12.59 5.59 1.72
CA GLY A 164 11.22 5.43 1.25
C GLY A 164 10.21 5.78 2.36
N MET A 165 8.92 5.58 2.08
CA MET A 165 7.83 5.90 3.04
C MET A 165 8.04 5.31 4.44
N SER A 166 8.50 4.05 4.54
CA SER A 166 8.69 3.39 5.83
C SER A 166 9.89 3.96 6.60
N GLY A 167 10.99 4.32 5.90
CA GLY A 167 12.15 4.93 6.53
C GLY A 167 11.90 6.37 6.99
N ILE A 168 11.16 7.16 6.22
CA ILE A 168 10.69 8.51 6.61
C ILE A 168 9.85 8.42 7.89
N LEU A 169 8.92 7.47 7.94
CA LEU A 169 8.08 7.22 9.12
C LEU A 169 8.91 6.84 10.35
N ALA A 170 9.82 5.87 10.19
CA ALA A 170 10.69 5.42 11.29
C ALA A 170 11.54 6.57 11.83
N ALA A 171 12.14 7.37 10.95
CA ALA A 171 12.92 8.56 11.33
C ALA A 171 12.08 9.56 12.13
N TYR A 172 10.84 9.84 11.67
CA TYR A 172 9.93 10.73 12.38
C TYR A 172 9.59 10.23 13.79
N ARG A 173 9.22 8.94 13.92
CA ARG A 173 8.89 8.35 15.22
C ARG A 173 10.08 8.31 16.18
N LEU A 174 11.29 8.03 15.69
CA LEU A 174 12.50 8.11 16.50
C LEU A 174 12.79 9.55 16.95
N LYS A 175 12.58 10.53 16.08
CA LYS A 175 12.69 11.95 16.43
C LYS A 175 11.71 12.35 17.53
N GLN A 176 10.44 11.95 17.42
CA GLN A 176 9.43 12.18 18.46
C GLN A 176 9.83 11.56 19.82
N ALA A 177 10.40 10.36 19.79
CA ALA A 177 10.91 9.68 20.97
C ALA A 177 12.25 10.22 21.48
N GLY A 178 12.85 11.20 20.82
CA GLY A 178 14.17 11.77 21.19
C GLY A 178 15.34 10.81 21.01
N VAL A 179 15.19 9.74 20.21
CA VAL A 179 16.21 8.73 19.94
C VAL A 179 17.10 9.21 18.80
N ASN A 180 18.43 9.17 18.99
CA ASN A 180 19.37 9.51 17.93
C ASN A 180 19.30 8.49 16.79
N PHE A 181 19.31 8.98 15.54
CA PHE A 181 19.33 8.13 14.36
C PHE A 181 20.12 8.75 13.22
N VAL A 182 20.54 7.89 12.29
CA VAL A 182 21.05 8.25 10.97
C VAL A 182 20.30 7.42 9.94
N LEU A 183 19.83 8.06 8.88
CA LEU A 183 19.13 7.40 7.78
C LEU A 183 20.04 7.37 6.56
N PHE A 184 20.30 6.19 6.01
CA PHE A 184 21.12 5.97 4.81
C PHE A 184 20.23 5.76 3.59
N GLU A 185 20.45 6.53 2.54
CA GLU A 185 19.71 6.41 1.27
C GLU A 185 20.70 6.32 0.10
N LYS A 186 20.54 5.28 -0.72
CA LYS A 186 21.40 5.04 -1.90
C LYS A 186 21.25 6.09 -3.00
N ASN A 187 20.05 6.67 -3.11
CA ASN A 187 19.72 7.70 -4.09
C ASN A 187 20.02 9.11 -3.55
N ASP A 188 19.84 10.10 -4.39
CA ASP A 188 20.03 11.53 -4.07
C ASP A 188 18.77 12.21 -3.49
N GLY A 189 17.67 11.45 -3.31
CA GLY A 189 16.38 11.95 -2.84
C GLY A 189 15.61 10.94 -1.99
N THR A 190 14.58 11.43 -1.32
CA THR A 190 13.60 10.63 -0.58
C THR A 190 12.46 10.15 -1.48
N GLY A 191 11.73 9.12 -1.07
CA GLY A 191 10.52 8.64 -1.76
C GLY A 191 10.55 7.18 -2.19
N GLY A 192 11.72 6.52 -2.20
CA GLY A 192 11.86 5.09 -2.49
C GLY A 192 11.22 4.68 -3.82
N THR A 193 10.17 3.87 -3.78
CA THR A 193 9.42 3.42 -4.97
C THR A 193 8.98 4.57 -5.88
N TRP A 194 8.55 5.69 -5.31
CA TRP A 194 8.06 6.86 -6.07
C TRP A 194 9.18 7.71 -6.64
N LEU A 195 10.39 7.61 -6.12
CA LEU A 195 11.59 8.18 -6.72
C LEU A 195 12.11 7.32 -7.87
N GLU A 196 12.13 5.99 -7.71
CA GLU A 196 12.76 5.08 -8.67
C GLU A 196 11.88 4.70 -9.86
N ASN A 197 10.55 4.67 -9.71
CA ASN A 197 9.63 4.24 -10.77
C ASN A 197 9.04 5.45 -11.49
N THR A 198 9.68 5.84 -12.57
CA THR A 198 9.34 7.04 -13.36
C THR A 198 8.73 6.71 -14.73
N TYR A 199 8.28 5.49 -14.96
CA TYR A 199 7.65 5.11 -16.22
C TYR A 199 6.36 5.91 -16.47
N PRO A 200 6.01 6.20 -17.72
CA PRO A 200 4.86 7.03 -18.05
C PRO A 200 3.54 6.37 -17.60
N GLY A 201 2.74 7.14 -16.87
CA GLY A 201 1.48 6.66 -16.30
C GLY A 201 1.62 5.96 -14.94
N CYS A 202 2.80 5.97 -14.34
CA CYS A 202 3.02 5.43 -12.99
C CYS A 202 2.10 6.10 -11.98
N ARG A 203 1.32 5.29 -11.26
CA ARG A 203 0.37 5.74 -10.23
C ARG A 203 0.07 4.66 -9.21
N VAL A 204 -0.44 5.08 -8.08
CA VAL A 204 -0.86 4.16 -7.01
C VAL A 204 -2.15 3.43 -7.39
N ASP A 205 -2.26 2.18 -6.98
CA ASP A 205 -3.44 1.32 -7.16
C ASP A 205 -4.35 1.26 -5.91
N VAL A 206 -4.00 1.99 -4.86
CA VAL A 206 -4.79 2.20 -3.65
C VAL A 206 -5.15 3.67 -3.55
N SER A 207 -6.34 4.01 -3.02
CA SER A 207 -6.75 5.41 -2.85
C SER A 207 -5.74 6.18 -1.99
N ASN A 208 -5.40 7.41 -2.40
CA ASN A 208 -4.45 8.28 -1.69
C ASN A 208 -4.82 8.49 -0.21
N HIS A 209 -6.12 8.54 0.10
CA HIS A 209 -6.62 8.77 1.46
C HIS A 209 -6.28 7.62 2.43
N VAL A 210 -5.99 6.43 1.93
CA VAL A 210 -5.42 5.32 2.70
C VAL A 210 -3.95 5.05 2.37
N TYR A 211 -3.45 5.53 1.22
CA TYR A 211 -2.03 5.50 0.86
C TYR A 211 -1.32 6.81 1.28
N SER A 212 -1.54 7.22 2.51
CA SER A 212 -0.92 8.36 3.19
C SER A 212 -0.84 8.08 4.68
N TYR A 213 0.07 8.74 5.39
CA TYR A 213 0.15 8.55 6.84
C TYR A 213 -1.15 8.98 7.53
N SER A 214 -1.60 8.20 8.51
CA SER A 214 -2.86 8.45 9.22
C SER A 214 -2.88 9.82 9.92
N PHE A 215 -1.72 10.28 10.34
CA PHE A 215 -1.50 11.55 11.06
C PHE A 215 -1.06 12.71 10.16
N MET A 216 -0.83 12.46 8.85
CA MET A 216 -0.38 13.47 7.88
C MET A 216 -1.27 13.41 6.63
N GLN A 217 -2.55 13.68 6.82
CA GLN A 217 -3.55 13.64 5.75
C GLN A 217 -3.49 14.91 4.89
N LYS A 218 -3.68 14.72 3.57
CA LYS A 218 -3.78 15.79 2.59
C LYS A 218 -5.21 15.83 2.05
N HIS A 219 -5.83 17.01 1.98
CA HIS A 219 -7.23 17.17 1.57
C HIS A 219 -7.38 17.56 0.10
N ASP A 220 -6.33 18.08 -0.50
CA ASP A 220 -6.30 18.59 -1.88
C ASP A 220 -5.62 17.64 -2.86
N TRP A 221 -5.84 16.33 -2.69
CA TRP A 221 -5.40 15.36 -3.68
C TRP A 221 -6.04 15.65 -5.05
N PRO A 222 -5.27 15.66 -6.16
CA PRO A 222 -5.86 15.95 -7.47
C PRO A 222 -6.73 14.80 -8.01
N HIS A 223 -6.48 13.57 -7.55
CA HIS A 223 -7.14 12.35 -8.01
C HIS A 223 -7.42 11.40 -6.83
N TYR A 224 -8.29 10.41 -7.02
CA TYR A 224 -8.43 9.30 -6.06
C TYR A 224 -7.16 8.45 -5.95
N HIS A 225 -6.50 8.23 -7.09
CA HIS A 225 -5.27 7.47 -7.24
C HIS A 225 -4.23 8.36 -7.93
N SER A 226 -3.35 8.96 -7.16
CA SER A 226 -2.40 9.94 -7.68
C SER A 226 -1.28 9.34 -8.50
N THR A 227 -0.73 10.16 -9.37
CA THR A 227 0.46 9.86 -10.16
C THR A 227 1.72 9.87 -9.29
N GLN A 228 2.77 9.32 -9.85
CA GLN A 228 4.07 9.17 -9.21
C GLN A 228 4.62 10.50 -8.65
N ASP A 229 4.57 11.55 -9.44
CA ASP A 229 5.07 12.89 -9.07
C ASP A 229 4.32 13.49 -7.88
N VAL A 230 2.99 13.32 -7.82
CA VAL A 230 2.16 13.79 -6.69
C VAL A 230 2.52 13.05 -5.40
N LEU A 231 2.73 11.74 -5.49
CA LEU A 231 3.11 10.93 -4.32
C LEU A 231 4.56 11.19 -3.88
N LEU A 232 5.46 11.36 -4.85
CA LEU A 232 6.84 11.75 -4.55
C LEU A 232 6.88 13.07 -3.81
N ASN A 233 6.11 14.07 -4.27
CA ASN A 233 6.00 15.36 -3.61
C ASN A 233 5.44 15.23 -2.19
N TYR A 234 4.38 14.42 -2.00
CA TYR A 234 3.83 14.17 -0.67
C TYR A 234 4.88 13.61 0.31
N PHE A 235 5.69 12.60 -0.08
CA PHE A 235 6.72 12.06 0.80
C PHE A 235 7.90 13.02 1.01
N ASN A 236 8.22 13.84 0.02
CA ASN A 236 9.21 14.90 0.17
C ASN A 236 8.74 15.99 1.15
N ASP A 237 7.47 16.36 1.07
CA ASP A 237 6.85 17.32 1.99
C ASP A 237 6.82 16.76 3.41
N CYS A 238 6.47 15.47 3.58
CA CYS A 238 6.56 14.79 4.87
C CYS A 238 7.98 14.81 5.44
N ALA A 239 8.99 14.47 4.65
CA ALA A 239 10.39 14.48 5.13
C ALA A 239 10.86 15.90 5.54
N THR A 240 10.32 16.93 4.90
CA THR A 240 10.61 18.34 5.21
C THR A 240 9.88 18.77 6.47
N GLU A 241 8.57 18.52 6.56
CA GLU A 241 7.72 18.89 7.70
C GLU A 241 8.14 18.17 8.99
N PHE A 242 8.58 16.92 8.88
CA PHE A 242 9.13 16.17 9.99
C PHE A 242 10.55 16.62 10.38
N GLU A 243 11.13 17.54 9.59
CA GLU A 243 12.51 18.06 9.79
C GLU A 243 13.53 16.94 9.99
N ILE A 244 13.48 15.90 9.16
CA ILE A 244 14.38 14.75 9.24
C ILE A 244 15.50 14.79 8.17
N ARG A 245 15.46 15.74 7.24
CA ARG A 245 16.39 15.80 6.10
C ARG A 245 17.86 15.87 6.51
N ASP A 246 18.17 16.59 7.59
CA ASP A 246 19.53 16.72 8.09
C ASP A 246 20.09 15.41 8.68
N ASN A 247 19.23 14.45 8.98
CA ASN A 247 19.60 13.13 9.46
C ASN A 247 19.80 12.12 8.33
N ILE A 248 19.56 12.51 7.06
CA ILE A 248 19.66 11.62 5.89
C ILE A 248 21.04 11.77 5.25
N ARG A 249 21.73 10.65 5.08
CA ARG A 249 22.94 10.54 4.27
C ARG A 249 22.55 9.99 2.89
N PHE A 250 22.37 10.89 1.94
CA PHE A 250 22.10 10.56 0.53
C PHE A 250 23.33 9.99 -0.17
N ASN A 251 23.13 9.35 -1.34
CA ASN A 251 24.17 8.70 -2.14
C ASN A 251 25.02 7.73 -1.30
N THR A 252 24.38 7.10 -0.31
CA THR A 252 25.02 6.23 0.66
C THR A 252 24.31 4.88 0.71
N SER A 253 24.95 3.85 0.20
CA SER A 253 24.43 2.48 0.25
C SER A 253 25.05 1.69 1.40
N VAL A 254 24.28 0.76 1.98
CA VAL A 254 24.76 -0.22 2.96
C VAL A 254 24.96 -1.54 2.23
N SER A 255 26.19 -2.05 2.22
CA SER A 255 26.54 -3.29 1.52
C SER A 255 26.58 -4.52 2.45
N ALA A 256 26.90 -4.30 3.72
CA ALA A 256 26.92 -5.36 4.73
C ALA A 256 26.63 -4.80 6.12
N MET A 257 26.12 -5.65 7.00
CA MET A 257 26.01 -5.38 8.43
C MET A 257 26.37 -6.61 9.26
N THR A 258 27.12 -6.41 10.33
CA THR A 258 27.61 -7.49 11.19
C THR A 258 27.38 -7.13 12.65
N TRP A 259 26.80 -8.08 13.40
CA TRP A 259 26.60 -7.97 14.84
C TRP A 259 27.89 -8.29 15.59
N ASP A 260 28.27 -7.44 16.51
CA ASP A 260 29.36 -7.66 17.45
C ASP A 260 28.77 -7.96 18.84
N GLU A 261 29.03 -9.16 19.33
CA GLU A 261 28.48 -9.64 20.60
C GLU A 261 29.10 -8.95 21.82
N ASP A 262 30.40 -8.61 21.76
CA ASP A 262 31.12 -8.05 22.89
C ASP A 262 30.69 -6.60 23.15
N SER A 263 30.51 -5.82 22.10
CA SER A 263 30.04 -4.43 22.18
C SER A 263 28.51 -4.30 22.14
N SER A 264 27.80 -5.35 21.77
CA SER A 264 26.35 -5.34 21.49
C SER A 264 25.98 -4.25 20.49
N THR A 265 26.69 -4.17 19.38
CA THR A 265 26.49 -3.18 18.31
C THR A 265 26.49 -3.82 16.93
N TRP A 266 25.83 -3.15 16.00
CA TRP A 266 25.93 -3.43 14.57
C TRP A 266 27.05 -2.58 13.96
N THR A 267 27.87 -3.22 13.14
CA THR A 267 28.85 -2.57 12.26
C THR A 267 28.34 -2.63 10.82
N LEU A 268 28.11 -1.48 10.20
CA LEU A 268 27.64 -1.34 8.84
C LEU A 268 28.79 -0.93 7.92
N ASN A 269 28.97 -1.67 6.83
CA ASN A 269 29.82 -1.25 5.72
C ASN A 269 28.99 -0.38 4.79
N ILE A 270 29.35 0.90 4.69
CA ILE A 270 28.63 1.89 3.88
C ILE A 270 29.52 2.39 2.76
N LEU A 271 28.90 2.65 1.62
CA LEU A 271 29.56 3.22 0.44
C LEU A 271 28.93 4.58 0.14
N THR A 272 29.64 5.65 0.42
CA THR A 272 29.20 7.04 0.17
C THR A 272 29.92 7.59 -1.05
N SER A 273 29.22 7.81 -2.15
CA SER A 273 29.79 8.37 -3.39
C SER A 273 31.09 7.69 -3.84
N GLY A 274 31.17 6.35 -3.67
CA GLY A 274 32.34 5.55 -4.03
C GLY A 274 33.41 5.40 -2.95
N THR A 275 33.23 6.00 -1.77
CA THR A 275 34.13 5.87 -0.62
C THR A 275 33.54 4.91 0.42
N GLU A 276 34.31 3.89 0.78
CA GLU A 276 33.93 2.94 1.83
C GLU A 276 34.16 3.54 3.22
N GLU A 277 33.19 3.38 4.09
CA GLU A 277 33.21 3.80 5.49
C GLU A 277 32.61 2.70 6.38
N ILE A 278 32.95 2.73 7.66
CA ILE A 278 32.35 1.88 8.69
C ILE A 278 31.53 2.75 9.63
N PHE A 279 30.28 2.34 9.86
CA PHE A 279 29.38 2.98 10.81
C PHE A 279 28.95 2.00 11.90
N SER A 280 28.98 2.39 13.16
CA SER A 280 28.55 1.55 14.29
C SER A 280 27.33 2.14 14.97
N CYS A 281 26.36 1.27 15.32
CA CYS A 281 25.10 1.65 15.98
C CYS A 281 24.58 0.52 16.88
N GLN A 282 23.61 0.85 17.76
CA GLN A 282 23.04 -0.09 18.71
C GLN A 282 21.84 -0.85 18.13
N ALA A 283 21.17 -0.28 17.14
CA ALA A 283 20.05 -0.94 16.45
C ALA A 283 20.01 -0.54 14.98
N VAL A 284 19.41 -1.42 14.16
CA VAL A 284 19.19 -1.19 12.73
C VAL A 284 17.72 -1.38 12.40
N ILE A 285 17.16 -0.45 11.63
CA ILE A 285 15.83 -0.59 11.01
C ILE A 285 16.04 -0.66 9.50
N SER A 286 15.73 -1.81 8.92
CA SER A 286 15.76 -1.99 7.47
C SER A 286 14.43 -1.53 6.87
N ALA A 287 14.48 -0.50 6.05
CA ALA A 287 13.36 0.09 5.32
C ALA A 287 13.59 0.07 3.79
N VAL A 288 14.34 -0.93 3.30
CA VAL A 288 14.79 -1.02 1.90
C VAL A 288 13.66 -1.38 0.92
N GLY A 289 12.53 -1.85 1.44
CA GLY A 289 11.40 -2.30 0.64
C GLY A 289 11.66 -3.65 -0.05
N GLN A 290 10.60 -4.26 -0.57
CA GLN A 290 10.62 -5.57 -1.21
C GLN A 290 10.67 -5.47 -2.74
N LEU A 291 10.06 -4.42 -3.33
CA LEU A 291 9.96 -4.23 -4.78
C LEU A 291 10.99 -3.21 -5.27
N ASN A 292 12.28 -3.49 -5.06
CA ASN A 292 13.37 -2.57 -5.41
C ASN A 292 14.42 -3.17 -6.37
N GLN A 293 14.51 -4.52 -6.46
CA GLN A 293 15.44 -5.20 -7.36
C GLN A 293 14.70 -5.70 -8.60
N PRO A 294 14.95 -5.14 -9.82
CA PRO A 294 14.32 -5.60 -11.05
C PRO A 294 14.55 -7.08 -11.32
N SER A 295 13.52 -7.78 -11.77
CA SER A 295 13.58 -9.17 -12.18
C SER A 295 13.59 -9.29 -13.69
N TYR A 296 14.66 -9.84 -14.26
CA TYR A 296 14.74 -10.15 -15.68
C TYR A 296 14.41 -11.62 -15.93
N PRO A 297 13.70 -11.95 -17.01
CA PRO A 297 13.38 -13.34 -17.31
C PRO A 297 14.61 -14.11 -17.76
N ALA A 298 14.69 -15.39 -17.41
CA ALA A 298 15.74 -16.29 -17.88
C ALA A 298 15.45 -16.77 -19.31
N ILE A 299 15.47 -15.88 -20.29
CA ILE A 299 15.26 -16.18 -21.70
C ILE A 299 16.62 -16.33 -22.38
N PRO A 300 16.88 -17.45 -23.11
CA PRO A 300 18.13 -17.63 -23.84
C PRO A 300 18.42 -16.48 -24.80
N GLY A 301 19.62 -15.93 -24.72
CA GLY A 301 20.08 -14.85 -25.61
C GLY A 301 19.56 -13.45 -25.26
N ILE A 302 19.00 -13.24 -24.08
CA ILE A 302 18.51 -11.91 -23.64
C ILE A 302 19.62 -10.83 -23.72
N GLU A 303 20.88 -11.24 -23.52
CA GLU A 303 22.07 -10.40 -23.61
C GLU A 303 22.50 -10.06 -25.06
N ASN A 304 21.96 -10.77 -26.05
CA ASN A 304 22.38 -10.64 -27.46
C ASN A 304 21.62 -9.54 -28.19
N PHE A 305 20.56 -8.97 -27.60
CA PHE A 305 19.75 -7.97 -28.28
C PHE A 305 20.55 -6.68 -28.53
N GLU A 306 20.72 -6.31 -29.79
CA GLU A 306 21.49 -5.14 -30.22
C GLU A 306 20.65 -3.84 -30.19
N GLY A 307 19.32 -3.94 -30.12
CA GLY A 307 18.44 -2.80 -29.90
C GLY A 307 18.50 -2.28 -28.47
N THR A 308 17.71 -1.26 -28.17
CA THR A 308 17.65 -0.72 -26.81
C THR A 308 16.71 -1.52 -25.91
N SER A 309 17.17 -1.91 -24.73
CA SER A 309 16.30 -2.60 -23.78
C SER A 309 16.43 -2.04 -22.36
N TRP A 310 15.32 -2.01 -21.62
CA TRP A 310 15.31 -1.55 -20.22
C TRP A 310 14.16 -2.17 -19.41
N HIS A 311 14.34 -2.17 -18.10
CA HIS A 311 13.28 -2.57 -17.18
C HIS A 311 12.40 -1.37 -16.80
N SER A 312 11.09 -1.59 -16.58
CA SER A 312 10.13 -0.52 -16.22
C SER A 312 10.58 0.29 -15.01
N ALA A 313 11.20 -0.32 -14.01
CA ALA A 313 11.74 0.36 -12.82
C ALA A 313 13.05 1.14 -13.09
N ARG A 314 13.56 1.13 -14.30
CA ARG A 314 14.76 1.86 -14.77
C ARG A 314 14.43 2.47 -16.12
N TRP A 315 13.37 3.29 -16.13
CA TRP A 315 12.82 3.83 -17.37
C TRP A 315 13.84 4.67 -18.13
N ASN A 316 13.99 4.37 -19.42
CA ASN A 316 14.87 5.14 -20.31
C ASN A 316 14.09 6.32 -20.91
N HIS A 317 14.22 7.49 -20.28
CA HIS A 317 13.57 8.72 -20.72
C HIS A 317 14.15 9.31 -22.00
N ASP A 318 15.38 8.96 -22.35
CA ASP A 318 16.09 9.50 -23.52
C ASP A 318 15.75 8.74 -24.81
N TYR A 319 15.07 7.58 -24.69
CA TYR A 319 14.71 6.79 -25.86
C TYR A 319 13.43 7.31 -26.52
N ASP A 320 13.55 7.66 -27.80
CA ASP A 320 12.41 8.06 -28.60
C ASP A 320 11.64 6.84 -29.12
N LEU A 321 10.38 6.74 -28.72
CA LEU A 321 9.47 5.66 -29.11
C LEU A 321 8.76 5.89 -30.45
N ASP A 322 8.82 7.11 -31.01
CA ASP A 322 8.06 7.46 -32.18
C ASP A 322 8.55 6.66 -33.41
N GLY A 323 7.62 5.99 -34.10
CA GLY A 323 7.92 5.15 -35.25
C GLY A 323 8.72 3.88 -34.96
N LYS A 324 8.73 3.40 -33.69
CA LYS A 324 9.47 2.21 -33.28
C LYS A 324 8.56 0.99 -33.14
N ARG A 325 9.11 -0.18 -33.44
CA ARG A 325 8.52 -1.49 -33.10
C ARG A 325 9.00 -1.87 -31.71
N VAL A 326 8.07 -1.93 -30.77
CA VAL A 326 8.38 -2.11 -29.34
C VAL A 326 7.82 -3.43 -28.86
N ALA A 327 8.67 -4.25 -28.27
CA ALA A 327 8.26 -5.42 -27.51
C ALA A 327 8.10 -5.05 -26.03
N VAL A 328 7.00 -5.49 -25.40
CA VAL A 328 6.79 -5.38 -23.97
C VAL A 328 6.62 -6.78 -23.38
N LEU A 329 7.51 -7.17 -22.46
CA LEU A 329 7.42 -8.46 -21.77
C LEU A 329 6.72 -8.29 -20.44
N GLY A 330 5.52 -8.91 -20.32
CA GLY A 330 4.71 -8.88 -19.11
C GLY A 330 3.53 -7.91 -19.15
N THR A 331 2.50 -8.24 -18.38
CA THR A 331 1.22 -7.51 -18.26
C THR A 331 0.86 -7.22 -16.79
N GLY A 332 1.84 -7.16 -15.88
CA GLY A 332 1.61 -6.82 -14.47
C GLY A 332 1.21 -5.34 -14.27
N CYS A 333 0.96 -4.94 -13.02
CA CYS A 333 0.45 -3.62 -12.66
C CYS A 333 1.21 -2.45 -13.31
N SER A 334 2.55 -2.49 -13.34
CA SER A 334 3.34 -1.45 -14.02
C SER A 334 3.12 -1.46 -15.54
N ALA A 335 3.10 -2.66 -16.15
CA ALA A 335 2.96 -2.80 -17.59
C ALA A 335 1.63 -2.25 -18.10
N VAL A 336 0.52 -2.59 -17.44
CA VAL A 336 -0.82 -2.08 -17.80
C VAL A 336 -0.89 -0.56 -17.71
N GLN A 337 -0.08 0.06 -16.85
CA GLN A 337 -0.01 1.52 -16.74
C GLN A 337 0.79 2.18 -17.86
N PHE A 338 1.96 1.64 -18.26
CA PHE A 338 2.80 2.29 -19.26
C PHE A 338 2.49 1.87 -20.71
N ILE A 339 2.00 0.66 -20.96
CA ILE A 339 1.70 0.15 -22.31
C ILE A 339 0.80 1.11 -23.10
N PRO A 340 -0.30 1.66 -22.54
CA PRO A 340 -1.15 2.61 -23.25
C PRO A 340 -0.40 3.87 -23.72
N ARG A 341 0.66 4.27 -23.02
CA ARG A 341 1.48 5.46 -23.35
C ARG A 341 2.53 5.12 -24.38
N VAL A 342 3.08 3.90 -24.32
CA VAL A 342 3.98 3.36 -25.35
C VAL A 342 3.22 3.19 -26.67
N ALA A 343 2.06 2.55 -26.65
CA ALA A 343 1.23 2.29 -27.84
C ALA A 343 0.79 3.57 -28.58
N LYS A 344 0.63 4.68 -27.86
CA LYS A 344 0.30 5.99 -28.48
C LYS A 344 1.44 6.57 -29.32
N ARG A 345 2.68 6.16 -29.09
CA ARG A 345 3.88 6.71 -29.73
C ARG A 345 4.53 5.72 -30.70
N ALA A 346 4.55 4.44 -30.32
CA ALA A 346 5.16 3.40 -31.11
C ALA A 346 4.41 3.17 -32.44
N GLU A 347 5.14 2.81 -33.49
CA GLU A 347 4.56 2.33 -34.76
C GLU A 347 3.81 1.02 -34.53
N GLN A 348 4.44 0.12 -33.77
CA GLN A 348 3.87 -1.18 -33.40
C GLN A 348 4.27 -1.52 -31.97
N THR A 349 3.33 -2.01 -31.16
CA THR A 349 3.58 -2.54 -29.82
C THR A 349 3.14 -3.99 -29.75
N THR A 350 4.09 -4.91 -29.53
CA THR A 350 3.79 -6.33 -29.29
C THR A 350 3.96 -6.63 -27.81
N ILE A 351 2.87 -7.08 -27.18
CA ILE A 351 2.80 -7.37 -25.76
C ILE A 351 2.92 -8.89 -25.57
N PHE A 352 3.96 -9.36 -24.91
CA PHE A 352 4.14 -10.77 -24.59
C PHE A 352 3.56 -11.09 -23.22
N GLN A 353 2.45 -11.84 -23.23
CA GLN A 353 1.72 -12.24 -22.02
C GLN A 353 1.89 -13.73 -21.75
N ARG A 354 2.44 -14.07 -20.58
CA ARG A 354 2.51 -15.46 -20.12
C ARG A 354 1.22 -15.92 -19.44
N THR A 355 0.65 -15.06 -18.60
CA THR A 355 -0.55 -15.35 -17.80
C THR A 355 -1.39 -14.08 -17.73
N PRO A 356 -2.69 -14.12 -18.08
CA PRO A 356 -3.57 -12.96 -17.92
C PRO A 356 -3.79 -12.61 -16.45
N ASN A 357 -4.20 -11.37 -16.19
CA ASN A 357 -4.50 -10.89 -14.84
C ASN A 357 -6.00 -10.75 -14.63
N TRP A 358 -6.46 -10.99 -13.40
CA TRP A 358 -7.77 -10.55 -12.97
C TRP A 358 -7.79 -9.02 -12.94
N LEU A 359 -8.69 -8.41 -13.73
CA LEU A 359 -8.88 -6.97 -13.76
C LEU A 359 -9.96 -6.58 -12.75
N MET A 360 -9.67 -5.58 -11.93
CA MET A 360 -10.63 -4.99 -10.99
C MET A 360 -11.10 -3.65 -11.57
N PRO A 361 -12.36 -3.54 -12.01
CA PRO A 361 -12.86 -2.30 -12.59
C PRO A 361 -12.90 -1.17 -11.57
N ARG A 362 -12.36 -0.02 -11.95
CA ARG A 362 -12.37 1.22 -11.18
C ARG A 362 -12.52 2.41 -12.13
N PRO A 363 -13.74 2.80 -12.51
CA PRO A 363 -13.96 3.88 -13.46
C PRO A 363 -13.29 5.20 -13.05
N GLN A 364 -13.14 5.44 -11.73
CA GLN A 364 -12.53 6.66 -11.19
C GLN A 364 -11.00 6.60 -11.12
N TYR A 365 -10.35 5.53 -11.61
CA TYR A 365 -8.91 5.30 -11.39
C TYR A 365 -8.02 6.45 -11.86
N GLN A 366 -8.36 7.10 -12.98
CA GLN A 366 -7.62 8.24 -13.52
C GLN A 366 -8.37 9.59 -13.38
N GLN A 367 -9.56 9.58 -12.79
CA GLN A 367 -10.38 10.78 -12.66
C GLN A 367 -9.89 11.68 -11.52
N SER A 368 -10.11 12.98 -11.71
CA SER A 368 -9.94 13.97 -10.65
C SER A 368 -10.98 13.79 -9.56
N LEU A 369 -10.66 14.24 -8.34
CA LEU A 369 -11.66 14.29 -7.28
C LEU A 369 -12.79 15.25 -7.66
N PRO A 370 -14.06 14.88 -7.42
CA PRO A 370 -15.19 15.80 -7.58
C PRO A 370 -15.05 17.03 -6.68
N GLU A 371 -15.44 18.20 -7.17
CA GLU A 371 -15.41 19.44 -6.38
C GLU A 371 -16.27 19.34 -5.13
N SER A 372 -17.40 18.65 -5.21
CA SER A 372 -18.29 18.38 -4.08
C SER A 372 -17.63 17.56 -2.96
N LEU A 373 -16.80 16.57 -3.32
CA LEU A 373 -16.03 15.79 -2.35
C LEU A 373 -14.93 16.63 -1.70
N VAL A 374 -14.22 17.44 -2.50
CA VAL A 374 -13.20 18.38 -1.99
C VAL A 374 -13.84 19.39 -1.02
N TRP A 375 -15.05 19.86 -1.34
CA TRP A 375 -15.82 20.71 -0.44
C TRP A 375 -16.09 20.00 0.91
N CYS A 376 -16.51 18.74 0.89
CA CYS A 376 -16.73 17.97 2.13
C CYS A 376 -15.46 17.88 2.99
N PHE A 377 -14.29 17.63 2.38
CA PHE A 377 -13.02 17.61 3.11
C PHE A 377 -12.64 18.96 3.73
N THR A 378 -13.05 20.06 3.10
CA THR A 378 -12.67 21.41 3.51
C THR A 378 -13.61 22.02 4.53
N HIS A 379 -14.90 21.61 4.57
CA HIS A 379 -15.93 22.29 5.35
C HIS A 379 -16.54 21.42 6.46
N ILE A 380 -16.50 20.09 6.33
CA ILE A 380 -17.09 19.19 7.33
C ILE A 380 -16.00 18.69 8.29
N PRO A 381 -16.09 19.01 9.61
CA PRO A 381 -15.10 18.58 10.57
C PRO A 381 -14.92 17.06 10.59
N ASN A 382 -13.68 16.59 10.53
CA ASN A 382 -13.31 15.17 10.56
C ASN A 382 -13.87 14.30 9.40
N TYR A 383 -14.44 14.92 8.34
CA TYR A 383 -14.95 14.14 7.19
C TYR A 383 -13.86 13.26 6.58
N HIS A 384 -12.63 13.75 6.46
CA HIS A 384 -11.49 12.98 5.94
C HIS A 384 -11.19 11.74 6.76
N ASN A 385 -11.32 11.78 8.10
CA ASN A 385 -11.12 10.62 8.97
C ASN A 385 -12.19 9.54 8.71
N TRP A 386 -13.46 9.95 8.63
CA TRP A 386 -14.58 9.05 8.36
C TRP A 386 -14.53 8.50 6.93
N PHE A 387 -14.11 9.31 5.97
CA PHE A 387 -13.89 8.90 4.59
C PHE A 387 -12.76 7.86 4.50
N ARG A 388 -11.62 8.12 5.18
CA ARG A 388 -10.50 7.16 5.27
C ARG A 388 -10.95 5.85 5.91
N LEU A 389 -11.69 5.90 7.03
CA LEU A 389 -12.25 4.74 7.69
C LEU A 389 -13.16 3.94 6.76
N HIS A 390 -14.05 4.63 6.04
CA HIS A 390 -14.95 4.01 5.07
C HIS A 390 -14.17 3.32 3.94
N LEU A 391 -13.17 3.98 3.38
CA LEU A 391 -12.32 3.39 2.35
C LEU A 391 -11.54 2.18 2.87
N PHE A 392 -10.99 2.27 4.08
CA PHE A 392 -10.27 1.17 4.71
C PHE A 392 -11.18 -0.04 4.89
N TRP A 393 -12.38 0.16 5.40
CA TRP A 393 -13.36 -0.90 5.57
C TRP A 393 -13.82 -1.49 4.24
N ARG A 394 -14.28 -0.63 3.33
CA ARG A 394 -14.83 -1.00 2.03
C ARG A 394 -13.85 -1.74 1.13
N SER A 395 -12.61 -1.26 1.05
CA SER A 395 -11.65 -1.73 0.05
C SER A 395 -10.74 -2.84 0.55
N HIS A 396 -10.78 -3.16 1.83
CA HIS A 396 -9.83 -4.05 2.46
C HIS A 396 -10.50 -5.16 3.25
N GLU A 397 -11.00 -4.84 4.42
CA GLU A 397 -11.51 -5.85 5.35
C GLU A 397 -12.79 -6.54 4.83
N GLY A 398 -13.68 -5.81 4.20
CA GLY A 398 -14.90 -6.35 3.59
C GLY A 398 -14.66 -7.28 2.39
N LEU A 399 -13.44 -7.32 1.83
CA LEU A 399 -13.10 -8.19 0.70
C LEU A 399 -12.40 -9.48 1.11
N LEU A 400 -11.89 -9.57 2.33
CA LEU A 400 -11.05 -10.69 2.75
C LEU A 400 -11.80 -12.03 2.68
N SER A 401 -13.04 -12.07 3.12
CA SER A 401 -13.89 -13.27 3.08
C SER A 401 -14.08 -13.86 1.68
N ARG A 402 -13.90 -13.06 0.62
CA ARG A 402 -13.99 -13.53 -0.77
C ARG A 402 -12.73 -14.28 -1.24
N LEU A 403 -11.70 -14.28 -0.44
CA LEU A 403 -10.43 -14.95 -0.71
C LEU A 403 -10.17 -16.13 0.22
N GLU A 404 -11.07 -16.38 1.17
CA GLU A 404 -11.02 -17.52 2.06
C GLU A 404 -11.61 -18.76 1.40
N ILE A 405 -10.99 -19.91 1.69
CA ILE A 405 -11.45 -21.21 1.20
C ILE A 405 -12.58 -21.72 2.07
N ASP A 406 -13.68 -22.08 1.44
CA ASP A 406 -14.75 -22.86 2.05
C ASP A 406 -14.56 -24.34 1.66
N GLU A 407 -14.13 -25.17 2.61
CA GLU A 407 -13.90 -26.60 2.40
C GLU A 407 -15.17 -27.37 2.00
N THR A 408 -16.35 -26.76 2.15
CA THR A 408 -17.64 -27.34 1.77
C THR A 408 -18.11 -26.90 0.38
N TRP A 409 -17.36 -25.97 -0.26
CA TRP A 409 -17.71 -25.45 -1.57
C TRP A 409 -17.45 -26.47 -2.67
N GLU A 410 -18.48 -26.71 -3.51
CA GLU A 410 -18.35 -27.50 -4.72
C GLU A 410 -18.07 -26.55 -5.91
N ASP A 411 -16.82 -26.54 -6.39
CA ASP A 411 -16.41 -25.73 -7.53
C ASP A 411 -17.23 -26.06 -8.78
N PRO A 412 -17.95 -25.09 -9.37
CA PRO A 412 -18.72 -25.29 -10.60
C PRO A 412 -17.84 -25.48 -11.86
N GLY A 413 -16.53 -25.52 -11.71
CA GLY A 413 -15.55 -25.70 -12.79
C GLY A 413 -14.89 -24.39 -13.23
N ASP A 414 -14.91 -23.36 -12.37
CA ASP A 414 -14.30 -22.05 -12.64
C ASP A 414 -13.13 -21.70 -11.71
N SER A 415 -12.62 -22.70 -11.00
CA SER A 415 -11.53 -22.58 -10.03
C SER A 415 -11.88 -21.68 -8.81
N SER A 416 -13.17 -21.52 -8.50
CA SER A 416 -13.62 -20.79 -7.32
C SER A 416 -13.44 -21.64 -6.05
N ILE A 417 -13.24 -20.95 -4.91
CA ILE A 417 -12.92 -21.56 -3.61
C ILE A 417 -13.99 -21.33 -2.54
N SER A 418 -15.00 -20.54 -2.85
CA SER A 418 -16.16 -20.27 -2.01
C SER A 418 -17.26 -19.61 -2.85
N ALA A 419 -18.49 -19.56 -2.32
CA ALA A 419 -19.60 -18.85 -2.98
C ALA A 419 -19.26 -17.37 -3.23
N ALA A 420 -18.68 -16.69 -2.24
CA ALA A 420 -18.30 -15.28 -2.36
C ALA A 420 -17.15 -15.06 -3.38
N ASN A 421 -16.23 -16.04 -3.49
CA ASN A 421 -15.18 -16.03 -4.50
C ASN A 421 -15.76 -16.22 -5.90
N HIS A 422 -16.68 -17.18 -6.06
CA HIS A 422 -17.40 -17.41 -7.32
C HIS A 422 -18.15 -16.17 -7.78
N GLU A 423 -18.96 -15.56 -6.91
CA GLU A 423 -19.73 -14.35 -7.22
C GLU A 423 -18.86 -13.20 -7.73
N LEU A 424 -17.76 -12.91 -7.04
CA LEU A 424 -16.82 -11.89 -7.49
C LEU A 424 -16.14 -12.28 -8.80
N GLY A 425 -15.74 -13.55 -8.94
CA GLY A 425 -15.16 -14.08 -10.18
C GLY A 425 -16.10 -13.92 -11.38
N VAL A 426 -17.38 -14.19 -11.20
CA VAL A 426 -18.42 -13.97 -12.23
C VAL A 426 -18.51 -12.50 -12.62
N LEU A 427 -18.57 -11.59 -11.64
CA LEU A 427 -18.62 -10.14 -11.92
C LEU A 427 -17.40 -9.66 -12.71
N LEU A 428 -16.20 -10.12 -12.36
CA LEU A 428 -14.97 -9.73 -13.07
C LEU A 428 -14.92 -10.33 -14.49
N ARG A 429 -15.43 -11.54 -14.70
CA ARG A 429 -15.56 -12.12 -16.05
C ARG A 429 -16.58 -11.35 -16.89
N MET A 430 -17.74 -11.01 -16.34
CA MET A 430 -18.73 -10.17 -17.03
C MET A 430 -18.15 -8.82 -17.46
N TYR A 431 -17.29 -8.23 -16.64
CA TYR A 431 -16.55 -7.02 -17.02
C TYR A 431 -15.66 -7.27 -18.25
N LEU A 432 -14.84 -8.32 -18.25
CA LEU A 432 -14.02 -8.68 -19.42
C LEU A 432 -14.88 -8.98 -20.66
N GLU A 433 -15.97 -9.72 -20.52
CA GLU A 433 -16.89 -10.02 -21.60
C GLU A 433 -17.52 -8.75 -22.20
N SER A 434 -17.84 -7.77 -21.36
CA SER A 434 -18.35 -6.48 -21.85
C SER A 434 -17.31 -5.64 -22.59
N GLU A 435 -16.07 -5.62 -22.10
CA GLU A 435 -14.98 -4.86 -22.69
C GLU A 435 -14.45 -5.46 -24.00
N PHE A 436 -14.59 -6.77 -24.21
CA PHE A 436 -14.09 -7.50 -25.37
C PHE A 436 -15.20 -8.20 -26.17
N ALA A 437 -16.45 -7.71 -26.09
CA ALA A 437 -17.62 -8.34 -26.74
C ALA A 437 -17.46 -8.47 -28.26
N ASP A 438 -16.77 -7.56 -28.92
CA ASP A 438 -16.47 -7.52 -30.35
C ASP A 438 -15.14 -8.20 -30.75
N ARG A 439 -14.35 -8.65 -29.77
CA ARG A 439 -13.02 -9.26 -29.96
C ARG A 439 -12.90 -10.58 -29.19
N PRO A 440 -13.62 -11.64 -29.59
CA PRO A 440 -13.57 -12.94 -28.91
C PRO A 440 -12.18 -13.57 -28.93
N ASP A 441 -11.34 -13.22 -29.92
CA ASP A 441 -9.94 -13.64 -30.01
C ASP A 441 -9.07 -13.05 -28.88
N LEU A 442 -9.34 -11.82 -28.48
CA LEU A 442 -8.68 -11.18 -27.33
C LEU A 442 -9.30 -11.65 -26.02
N LEU A 443 -10.62 -11.81 -25.95
CA LEU A 443 -11.31 -12.29 -24.75
C LEU A 443 -10.72 -13.61 -24.25
N GLU A 444 -10.48 -14.57 -25.15
CA GLU A 444 -9.82 -15.83 -24.80
C GLU A 444 -8.44 -15.63 -24.19
N LYS A 445 -7.64 -14.71 -24.74
CA LYS A 445 -6.28 -14.42 -24.29
C LYS A 445 -6.22 -13.67 -22.95
N VAL A 446 -7.20 -12.81 -22.65
CA VAL A 446 -7.21 -11.96 -21.45
C VAL A 446 -7.98 -12.55 -20.27
N THR A 447 -8.71 -13.65 -20.48
CA THR A 447 -9.51 -14.29 -19.43
C THR A 447 -8.65 -15.20 -18.57
N PRO A 448 -8.53 -14.94 -17.25
CA PRO A 448 -7.77 -15.81 -16.35
C PRO A 448 -8.47 -17.14 -16.13
N THR A 449 -7.67 -18.20 -16.04
CA THR A 449 -8.14 -19.58 -15.76
C THR A 449 -7.77 -20.08 -14.36
N TYR A 450 -7.10 -19.26 -13.57
CA TYR A 450 -6.67 -19.57 -12.21
C TYR A 450 -7.57 -18.90 -11.17
N THR A 451 -7.55 -19.42 -9.94
CA THR A 451 -8.34 -18.94 -8.81
C THR A 451 -8.21 -17.41 -8.63
N MET A 452 -9.35 -16.74 -8.61
CA MET A 452 -9.43 -15.31 -8.35
C MET A 452 -8.82 -14.98 -6.97
N GLY A 453 -7.90 -14.01 -6.93
CA GLY A 453 -7.16 -13.63 -5.72
C GLY A 453 -5.87 -14.39 -5.47
N ALA A 454 -5.51 -15.39 -6.31
CA ALA A 454 -4.21 -16.06 -6.21
C ALA A 454 -3.03 -15.15 -6.61
N LYS A 455 -3.30 -14.10 -7.37
CA LYS A 455 -2.38 -13.00 -7.71
C LYS A 455 -3.02 -11.66 -7.39
N ARG A 456 -2.17 -10.61 -7.32
CA ARG A 456 -2.66 -9.25 -7.21
C ARG A 456 -3.59 -8.90 -8.38
N PHE A 457 -4.71 -8.26 -8.05
CA PHE A 457 -5.58 -7.65 -9.05
C PHE A 457 -4.89 -6.48 -9.75
N VAL A 458 -5.16 -6.33 -11.02
CA VAL A 458 -4.77 -5.14 -11.79
C VAL A 458 -5.99 -4.22 -11.84
N ILE A 459 -5.80 -2.98 -11.42
CA ILE A 459 -6.86 -1.97 -11.49
C ILE A 459 -6.99 -1.47 -12.93
N ASP A 460 -8.22 -1.43 -13.42
CA ASP A 460 -8.53 -0.98 -14.78
C ASP A 460 -9.74 -0.03 -14.80
N ASP A 461 -9.69 0.94 -15.69
CA ASP A 461 -10.76 1.90 -15.99
C ASP A 461 -11.27 1.79 -17.43
N GLY A 462 -11.07 0.64 -18.07
CA GLY A 462 -11.34 0.38 -19.48
C GLY A 462 -10.18 0.77 -20.41
N LEU A 463 -9.11 1.39 -19.90
CA LEU A 463 -7.98 1.79 -20.72
C LEU A 463 -7.19 0.60 -21.27
N TRP A 464 -7.12 -0.51 -20.52
CA TRP A 464 -6.45 -1.72 -20.98
C TRP A 464 -7.14 -2.33 -22.21
N ALA A 465 -8.45 -2.54 -22.14
CA ALA A 465 -9.24 -3.06 -23.27
C ALA A 465 -9.10 -2.13 -24.48
N LYS A 466 -9.30 -0.82 -24.28
CA LYS A 466 -9.12 0.19 -25.35
C LYS A 466 -7.73 0.13 -26.00
N THR A 467 -6.70 -0.17 -25.22
CA THR A 467 -5.34 -0.28 -25.74
C THR A 467 -5.18 -1.53 -26.60
N LEU A 468 -5.73 -2.67 -26.16
CA LEU A 468 -5.66 -3.92 -26.93
C LEU A 468 -6.48 -3.90 -28.22
N HIS A 469 -7.48 -3.01 -28.33
CA HIS A 469 -8.25 -2.80 -29.57
C HIS A 469 -7.54 -1.91 -30.61
N ALA A 470 -6.41 -1.27 -30.24
CA ALA A 470 -5.71 -0.39 -31.17
C ALA A 470 -5.02 -1.21 -32.28
N ASP A 471 -5.10 -0.73 -33.53
CA ASP A 471 -4.57 -1.41 -34.72
C ASP A 471 -3.07 -1.69 -34.65
N ASN A 472 -2.32 -0.86 -33.91
CA ASN A 472 -0.87 -0.99 -33.73
C ASN A 472 -0.49 -1.75 -32.46
N VAL A 473 -1.42 -2.48 -31.82
CA VAL A 473 -1.14 -3.28 -30.62
C VAL A 473 -1.46 -4.75 -30.89
N GLU A 474 -0.50 -5.59 -30.61
CA GLU A 474 -0.62 -7.04 -30.70
C GLU A 474 -0.43 -7.69 -29.32
N LEU A 475 -1.37 -8.55 -28.91
CA LEU A 475 -1.21 -9.39 -27.73
C LEU A 475 -0.75 -10.80 -28.15
N CYS A 476 0.51 -11.10 -27.89
CA CYS A 476 1.16 -12.37 -28.14
C CYS A 476 1.15 -13.24 -26.87
N THR A 477 0.54 -14.41 -26.94
CA THR A 477 0.54 -15.43 -25.85
C THR A 477 1.40 -16.65 -26.21
N ASP A 478 2.07 -16.62 -27.39
CA ASP A 478 2.97 -17.68 -27.81
C ASP A 478 4.26 -17.65 -26.97
N PRO A 479 4.72 -18.80 -26.42
CA PRO A 479 5.89 -18.84 -25.57
C PRO A 479 7.16 -18.31 -26.27
N ILE A 480 7.91 -17.46 -25.55
CA ILE A 480 9.21 -16.97 -26.02
C ILE A 480 10.25 -18.09 -25.89
N VAL A 481 10.93 -18.42 -26.98
CA VAL A 481 12.02 -19.40 -27.04
C VAL A 481 13.37 -18.75 -26.81
N SER A 482 13.63 -17.61 -27.46
CA SER A 482 14.92 -16.91 -27.38
C SER A 482 14.82 -15.45 -27.80
N ILE A 483 15.85 -14.69 -27.43
CA ILE A 483 16.09 -13.33 -27.92
C ILE A 483 17.37 -13.36 -28.77
N SER A 484 17.31 -12.76 -29.96
CA SER A 484 18.43 -12.61 -30.88
C SER A 484 18.89 -11.15 -30.95
N SER A 485 19.90 -10.88 -31.80
CA SER A 485 20.38 -9.50 -32.01
C SER A 485 19.30 -8.54 -32.54
N SER A 486 18.32 -9.04 -33.29
CA SER A 486 17.29 -8.19 -33.92
C SER A 486 15.90 -8.31 -33.27
N GLY A 487 15.63 -9.33 -32.42
CA GLY A 487 14.27 -9.52 -31.94
C GLY A 487 14.03 -10.75 -31.09
N ILE A 488 12.75 -11.15 -31.01
CA ILE A 488 12.24 -12.21 -30.15
C ILE A 488 11.71 -13.35 -31.02
N THR A 489 12.13 -14.58 -30.72
CA THR A 489 11.64 -15.81 -31.35
C THR A 489 10.63 -16.48 -30.42
N THR A 490 9.45 -16.80 -30.95
CA THR A 490 8.41 -17.58 -30.24
C THR A 490 8.28 -18.97 -30.87
N GLU A 491 7.57 -19.88 -30.17
CA GLU A 491 7.47 -21.27 -30.58
C GLU A 491 6.80 -21.47 -31.94
N SER A 492 5.68 -20.80 -32.20
CA SER A 492 4.87 -21.01 -33.40
C SER A 492 4.99 -19.89 -34.43
N GLU A 493 5.26 -18.64 -34.02
CA GLU A 493 5.28 -17.49 -34.95
C GLU A 493 6.67 -17.13 -35.45
N GLY A 494 7.73 -17.71 -34.84
CA GLY A 494 9.12 -17.49 -35.26
C GLY A 494 9.70 -16.17 -34.80
N LEU A 495 10.68 -15.64 -35.55
CA LEU A 495 11.38 -14.39 -35.21
C LEU A 495 10.54 -13.17 -35.59
N LYS A 496 10.35 -12.28 -34.63
CA LYS A 496 9.83 -10.91 -34.83
C LYS A 496 10.92 -9.90 -34.47
N ASP A 497 11.16 -8.96 -35.37
CA ASP A 497 12.16 -7.89 -35.16
C ASP A 497 11.59 -6.72 -34.39
N PHE A 498 12.38 -6.19 -33.46
CA PHE A 498 12.05 -5.04 -32.61
C PHE A 498 13.18 -4.02 -32.58
N ASP A 499 12.83 -2.77 -32.37
CA ASP A 499 13.78 -1.67 -32.16
C ASP A 499 14.06 -1.46 -30.66
N ALA A 500 13.10 -1.85 -29.81
CA ALA A 500 13.25 -1.80 -28.36
C ALA A 500 12.50 -2.95 -27.64
N ILE A 501 13.05 -3.35 -26.47
CA ILE A 501 12.41 -4.30 -25.54
C ILE A 501 12.24 -3.64 -24.17
N ILE A 502 10.99 -3.61 -23.65
CA ILE A 502 10.67 -3.09 -22.33
C ILE A 502 10.28 -4.27 -21.42
N TYR A 503 11.03 -4.45 -20.32
CA TYR A 503 10.75 -5.51 -19.36
C TYR A 503 9.78 -5.00 -18.29
N GLY A 504 8.52 -5.39 -18.38
CA GLY A 504 7.48 -5.25 -17.36
C GLY A 504 7.40 -6.51 -16.48
N THR A 505 8.54 -7.08 -16.11
CA THR A 505 8.69 -8.43 -15.56
C THR A 505 8.77 -8.47 -14.04
N GLY A 506 8.54 -7.33 -13.38
CA GLY A 506 8.43 -7.22 -11.92
C GLY A 506 9.77 -7.24 -11.19
N PHE A 507 9.74 -7.69 -9.95
CA PHE A 507 10.86 -7.58 -9.00
C PHE A 507 11.20 -8.93 -8.38
N LYS A 508 12.41 -9.03 -7.84
CA LYS A 508 12.86 -10.16 -7.02
C LYS A 508 12.32 -10.02 -5.60
N ALA A 509 11.01 -10.14 -5.47
CA ALA A 509 10.30 -9.81 -4.23
C ALA A 509 10.60 -10.76 -3.05
N ALA A 510 11.03 -11.99 -3.33
CA ALA A 510 11.44 -12.96 -2.31
C ALA A 510 12.89 -12.78 -1.82
N ASP A 511 13.72 -12.02 -2.55
CA ASP A 511 15.13 -11.78 -2.23
C ASP A 511 15.28 -10.66 -1.20
N PHE A 512 14.67 -10.81 -0.02
CA PHE A 512 14.70 -9.80 1.04
C PHE A 512 16.13 -9.39 1.39
N LEU A 513 16.36 -8.06 1.48
CA LEU A 513 17.64 -7.44 1.83
C LEU A 513 18.80 -7.67 0.83
N MET A 514 18.64 -8.51 -0.19
CA MET A 514 19.68 -8.70 -1.19
C MET A 514 19.96 -7.41 -2.00
N PRO A 515 21.20 -7.13 -2.37
CA PRO A 515 22.41 -7.98 -2.20
C PRO A 515 23.19 -7.72 -0.89
N MET A 516 22.60 -7.08 0.11
CA MET A 516 23.26 -6.75 1.37
C MET A 516 23.54 -8.01 2.20
N THR A 517 24.77 -8.17 2.67
CA THR A 517 25.13 -9.27 3.57
C THR A 517 24.79 -8.92 5.02
N VAL A 518 24.07 -9.80 5.70
CA VAL A 518 23.68 -9.62 7.10
C VAL A 518 24.19 -10.77 7.95
N THR A 519 25.10 -10.47 8.88
CA THR A 519 25.72 -11.46 9.77
C THR A 519 25.33 -11.16 11.22
N GLY A 520 24.61 -12.10 11.83
CA GLY A 520 24.13 -12.01 13.20
C GLY A 520 25.05 -12.71 14.22
N ARG A 521 24.45 -13.14 15.35
CA ARG A 521 25.13 -13.86 16.43
C ARG A 521 25.89 -15.07 15.91
N ASN A 522 27.08 -15.33 16.48
CA ASN A 522 27.94 -16.47 16.15
C ASN A 522 28.28 -16.59 14.64
N GLY A 523 28.20 -15.49 13.90
CA GLY A 523 28.50 -15.47 12.47
C GLY A 523 27.40 -16.05 11.57
N VAL A 524 26.20 -16.23 12.07
CA VAL A 524 25.05 -16.71 11.28
C VAL A 524 24.72 -15.70 10.19
N ASN A 525 24.69 -16.14 8.93
CA ASN A 525 24.24 -15.33 7.81
C ASN A 525 22.71 -15.42 7.70
N LEU A 526 22.03 -14.28 7.51
CA LEU A 526 20.57 -14.21 7.46
C LEU A 526 19.97 -14.97 6.28
N HIS A 527 20.60 -14.87 5.11
CA HIS A 527 20.12 -15.54 3.89
C HIS A 527 20.35 -17.05 3.96
N ASP A 528 21.45 -17.50 4.58
CA ASP A 528 21.69 -18.91 4.82
C ASP A 528 20.69 -19.49 5.83
N GLN A 529 20.32 -18.72 6.88
CA GLN A 529 19.28 -19.13 7.84
C GLN A 529 17.90 -19.22 7.19
N TRP A 530 17.60 -18.34 6.24
CA TRP A 530 16.32 -18.35 5.53
C TRP A 530 16.24 -19.43 4.44
N ASP A 531 17.36 -19.88 3.89
CA ASP A 531 17.44 -20.91 2.84
C ASP A 531 16.41 -20.75 1.72
N GLY A 532 16.22 -19.49 1.26
CA GLY A 532 15.24 -19.14 0.22
C GLY A 532 13.80 -18.95 0.70
N ASP A 533 13.51 -19.23 1.98
CA ASP A 533 12.19 -19.00 2.61
C ASP A 533 12.30 -17.98 3.74
N ALA A 534 12.27 -16.70 3.38
CA ALA A 534 12.41 -15.62 4.33
C ALA A 534 11.27 -15.60 5.36
N ARG A 535 11.62 -15.67 6.65
CA ARG A 535 10.70 -15.74 7.79
C ARG A 535 11.08 -14.74 8.87
N ALA A 536 10.08 -14.12 9.48
CA ALA A 536 10.26 -13.21 10.60
C ALA A 536 9.05 -13.26 11.54
N TYR A 537 9.25 -12.99 12.83
CA TYR A 537 8.16 -12.81 13.78
C TYR A 537 7.50 -11.47 13.52
N LEU A 538 6.19 -11.47 13.27
CA LEU A 538 5.38 -10.30 12.85
C LEU A 538 5.90 -9.62 11.55
N GLY A 539 6.79 -10.27 10.79
CA GLY A 539 7.49 -9.63 9.69
C GLY A 539 8.59 -8.65 10.13
N ILE A 540 8.87 -8.51 11.44
CA ILE A 540 9.69 -7.43 11.99
C ILE A 540 11.04 -7.91 12.50
N VAL A 541 11.15 -9.11 13.09
CA VAL A 541 12.38 -9.58 13.74
C VAL A 541 12.65 -11.05 13.43
N ALA A 542 13.93 -11.42 13.31
CA ALA A 542 14.39 -12.79 13.12
C ALA A 542 15.33 -13.23 14.26
N PRO A 543 15.31 -14.52 14.70
CA PRO A 543 16.21 -15.01 15.73
C PRO A 543 17.67 -14.94 15.27
N ASN A 544 18.60 -14.73 16.20
CA ASN A 544 20.04 -14.53 15.99
C ASN A 544 20.45 -13.18 15.44
N PHE A 545 19.50 -12.24 15.23
CA PHE A 545 19.78 -10.90 14.73
C PHE A 545 19.26 -9.85 15.72
N PRO A 546 19.90 -9.70 16.88
CA PRO A 546 19.41 -8.80 17.91
C PRO A 546 19.43 -7.35 17.45
N ASN A 547 18.42 -6.57 17.87
CA ASN A 547 18.26 -5.17 17.55
C ASN A 547 18.19 -4.85 16.03
N LEU A 548 17.95 -5.86 15.18
CA LEU A 548 17.66 -5.70 13.76
C LEU A 548 16.15 -5.82 13.56
N PHE A 549 15.57 -4.79 12.94
CA PHE A 549 14.14 -4.72 12.65
C PHE A 549 13.92 -4.55 11.16
N PHE A 550 12.91 -5.23 10.63
CA PHE A 550 12.46 -5.11 9.24
C PHE A 550 11.19 -4.29 9.19
N LEU A 551 11.08 -3.39 8.22
CA LEU A 551 9.84 -2.77 7.78
C LEU A 551 9.47 -3.34 6.41
N TYR A 552 8.21 -3.72 6.25
CA TYR A 552 7.75 -4.45 5.08
C TYR A 552 8.56 -5.74 4.89
N GLY A 553 8.73 -6.47 5.98
CA GLY A 553 9.52 -7.70 6.00
C GLY A 553 8.71 -8.93 5.56
N PRO A 554 9.25 -10.15 5.78
CA PRO A 554 8.62 -11.40 5.36
C PRO A 554 7.17 -11.55 5.86
N ASN A 555 6.28 -12.00 4.97
CA ASN A 555 4.85 -12.23 5.23
C ASN A 555 4.02 -10.99 5.65
N THR A 556 4.49 -9.77 5.35
CA THR A 556 3.71 -8.54 5.54
C THR A 556 3.12 -7.98 4.25
N ASN A 557 3.25 -8.72 3.17
CA ASN A 557 2.71 -8.32 1.89
C ASN A 557 1.20 -8.51 1.82
N ILE A 558 0.51 -7.57 1.18
CA ILE A 558 -0.95 -7.56 1.11
C ILE A 558 -1.43 -7.87 -0.31
N VAL A 559 -2.34 -8.86 -0.42
CA VAL A 559 -3.00 -9.19 -1.68
C VAL A 559 -4.14 -8.21 -1.93
N ILE A 560 -4.95 -7.93 -0.92
CA ILE A 560 -6.18 -7.14 -1.04
C ILE A 560 -6.45 -6.23 0.18
N ASN A 561 -6.08 -6.64 1.38
CA ASN A 561 -6.49 -5.97 2.62
C ASN A 561 -5.46 -4.97 3.13
N GLY A 562 -5.81 -3.70 3.14
CA GLY A 562 -5.04 -2.64 3.78
C GLY A 562 -4.17 -1.81 2.85
N SER A 563 -3.41 -0.95 3.48
CA SER A 563 -2.37 -0.14 2.87
C SER A 563 -1.03 -0.49 3.51
N ILE A 564 0.01 -0.60 2.71
CA ILE A 564 1.36 -0.84 3.24
C ILE A 564 1.83 0.27 4.20
N ILE A 565 1.27 1.46 4.08
CA ILE A 565 1.54 2.56 5.02
C ILE A 565 0.98 2.24 6.40
N TYR A 566 -0.25 1.69 6.46
CA TYR A 566 -0.84 1.22 7.71
C TYR A 566 0.04 0.15 8.39
N PHE A 567 0.50 -0.85 7.62
CA PHE A 567 1.40 -1.88 8.14
C PHE A 567 2.69 -1.25 8.67
N SER A 568 3.31 -0.34 7.92
CA SER A 568 4.52 0.36 8.37
C SER A 568 4.29 1.17 9.65
N GLU A 569 3.12 1.80 9.82
CA GLU A 569 2.78 2.51 11.07
C GLU A 569 2.70 1.54 12.27
N CYS A 570 2.08 0.37 12.09
CA CYS A 570 2.00 -0.66 13.13
C CYS A 570 3.38 -1.25 13.44
N GLU A 571 4.17 -1.55 12.41
CA GLU A 571 5.54 -2.06 12.55
C GLU A 571 6.44 -1.07 13.30
N VAL A 572 6.42 0.19 12.91
CA VAL A 572 7.22 1.24 13.57
C VAL A 572 6.75 1.46 15.00
N HIS A 573 5.43 1.39 15.26
CA HIS A 573 4.92 1.45 16.63
C HIS A 573 5.48 0.30 17.48
N TYR A 574 5.45 -0.94 16.98
CA TYR A 574 6.04 -2.09 17.65
C TYR A 574 7.55 -1.88 17.91
N ILE A 575 8.30 -1.44 16.91
CA ILE A 575 9.74 -1.18 17.02
C ILE A 575 10.02 -0.13 18.09
N THR A 576 9.27 0.97 18.11
CA THR A 576 9.45 2.02 19.13
C THR A 576 9.14 1.52 20.55
N GLN A 577 8.17 0.62 20.73
CA GLN A 577 7.93 -0.03 22.03
C GLN A 577 9.08 -0.98 22.41
N CYS A 578 9.68 -1.72 21.47
CA CYS A 578 10.89 -2.50 21.71
C CYS A 578 12.06 -1.62 22.18
N LEU A 579 12.30 -0.51 21.50
CA LEU A 579 13.34 0.46 21.85
C LEU A 579 13.07 1.10 23.21
N LYS A 580 11.81 1.47 23.51
CA LYS A 580 11.39 1.93 24.84
C LYS A 580 11.77 0.93 25.93
N HIS A 581 11.43 -0.34 25.71
CA HIS A 581 11.74 -1.42 26.66
C HIS A 581 13.23 -1.58 26.89
N MET A 582 14.03 -1.58 25.82
CA MET A 582 15.48 -1.67 25.89
C MET A 582 16.10 -0.50 26.66
N LEU A 583 15.71 0.72 26.31
CA LEU A 583 16.28 1.94 26.90
C LEU A 583 15.88 2.07 28.37
N LYS A 584 14.60 1.85 28.69
CA LYS A 584 14.08 1.93 30.06
C LYS A 584 14.73 0.90 31.00
N ASN A 585 14.98 -0.31 30.52
CA ASN A 585 15.56 -1.39 31.32
C ASN A 585 17.09 -1.53 31.14
N GLN A 586 17.73 -0.61 30.44
CA GLN A 586 19.17 -0.58 30.17
C GLN A 586 19.69 -1.88 29.52
N LEU A 587 18.88 -2.51 28.67
CA LEU A 587 19.26 -3.72 27.94
C LEU A 587 20.18 -3.38 26.78
N SER A 588 21.21 -4.19 26.54
CA SER A 588 22.15 -4.03 25.42
C SER A 588 21.60 -4.63 24.15
N SER A 589 20.85 -5.73 24.26
CA SER A 589 20.27 -6.43 23.11
C SER A 589 18.86 -6.94 23.40
N LEU A 590 18.07 -7.02 22.35
CA LEU A 590 16.73 -7.64 22.33
C LEU A 590 16.67 -8.54 21.10
N ASP A 591 16.27 -9.77 21.32
CA ASP A 591 16.17 -10.79 20.26
C ASP A 591 14.87 -11.58 20.43
N VAL A 592 14.30 -12.07 19.34
CA VAL A 592 13.11 -12.91 19.39
C VAL A 592 13.51 -14.34 19.75
N LYS A 593 12.71 -14.98 20.62
CA LYS A 593 12.92 -16.40 20.94
C LYS A 593 12.57 -17.27 19.73
N THR A 594 13.41 -18.23 19.42
CA THR A 594 13.24 -19.12 18.27
C THR A 594 11.90 -19.86 18.31
N ASP A 595 11.50 -20.38 19.49
CA ASP A 595 10.24 -21.09 19.64
C ASP A 595 8.99 -20.19 19.42
N VAL A 596 9.10 -18.91 19.75
CA VAL A 596 8.03 -17.92 19.51
C VAL A 596 7.96 -17.57 18.03
N HIS A 597 9.12 -17.37 17.39
CA HIS A 597 9.22 -17.12 15.97
C HIS A 597 8.65 -18.31 15.15
N ASP A 598 9.04 -19.53 15.49
CA ASP A 598 8.63 -20.72 14.74
C ASP A 598 7.12 -20.96 14.85
N LYS A 599 6.56 -20.91 16.07
CA LYS A 599 5.10 -21.01 16.29
C LYS A 599 4.30 -19.94 15.56
N TYR A 600 4.84 -18.72 15.47
CA TYR A 600 4.20 -17.66 14.73
C TYR A 600 4.16 -18.00 13.23
N ASN A 601 5.30 -18.42 12.67
CA ASN A 601 5.38 -18.74 11.25
C ASN A 601 4.55 -20.00 10.88
N GLU A 602 4.49 -21.01 11.74
CA GLU A 602 3.55 -22.14 11.58
C GLU A 602 2.09 -21.67 11.48
N ARG A 603 1.69 -20.75 12.35
CA ARG A 603 0.35 -20.16 12.31
C ARG A 603 0.11 -19.36 11.01
N ILE A 604 1.11 -18.63 10.52
CA ILE A 604 1.02 -17.87 9.26
C ILE A 604 0.89 -18.82 8.07
N ASP A 605 1.68 -19.89 8.04
CA ASP A 605 1.59 -20.93 7.00
C ASP A 605 0.21 -21.60 6.98
N GLU A 606 -0.33 -21.92 8.16
CA GLU A 606 -1.68 -22.48 8.28
C GLU A 606 -2.74 -21.49 7.77
N GLY A 607 -2.61 -20.20 8.15
CA GLY A 607 -3.50 -19.15 7.66
C GLY A 607 -3.43 -18.98 6.15
N ASN A 608 -2.22 -18.96 5.57
CA ASN A 608 -2.02 -18.82 4.13
C ASN A 608 -2.64 -19.99 3.34
N ARG A 609 -2.59 -21.22 3.86
CA ARG A 609 -3.21 -22.39 3.19
C ARG A 609 -4.72 -22.30 3.08
N ARG A 610 -5.37 -21.46 3.87
CA ARG A 610 -6.82 -21.23 3.84
C ARG A 610 -7.23 -20.10 2.90
N MET A 611 -6.29 -19.54 2.16
CA MET A 611 -6.52 -18.38 1.31
C MET A 611 -6.27 -18.73 -0.17
N ALA A 612 -6.89 -17.99 -1.07
CA ALA A 612 -6.76 -18.16 -2.52
C ALA A 612 -5.30 -18.23 -2.99
N TRP A 613 -4.42 -17.41 -2.42
CA TRP A 613 -3.00 -17.39 -2.78
C TRP A 613 -2.22 -18.59 -2.26
N GLY A 614 -2.74 -19.32 -1.29
CA GLY A 614 -2.10 -20.51 -0.71
C GLY A 614 -2.27 -21.79 -1.53
N LEU A 615 -3.42 -21.96 -2.22
CA LEU A 615 -3.77 -23.17 -2.96
C LEU A 615 -3.40 -23.16 -4.44
N SER A 616 -3.28 -21.99 -5.04
CA SER A 616 -3.09 -21.87 -6.47
C SER A 616 -1.71 -22.34 -6.91
N ASP A 617 -1.66 -23.12 -8.00
CA ASP A 617 -0.44 -23.49 -8.72
C ASP A 617 0.14 -22.33 -9.55
N VAL A 618 -0.49 -21.17 -9.46
CA VAL A 618 -0.05 -19.99 -10.18
C VAL A 618 1.22 -19.44 -9.53
N ASN A 619 2.25 -19.26 -10.32
CA ASN A 619 3.47 -18.58 -9.88
C ASN A 619 3.17 -17.12 -9.58
N SER A 620 3.33 -16.73 -8.32
CA SER A 620 3.06 -15.40 -7.80
C SER A 620 4.20 -14.95 -6.89
N TRP A 621 4.53 -13.67 -6.91
CA TRP A 621 5.51 -13.09 -6.00
C TRP A 621 5.03 -13.02 -4.51
N TYR A 622 3.81 -13.46 -4.23
CA TYR A 622 3.32 -13.70 -2.88
C TYR A 622 3.78 -15.04 -2.29
N LYS A 623 4.39 -15.90 -3.10
CA LYS A 623 4.87 -17.21 -2.69
C LYS A 623 6.38 -17.27 -2.84
N ASN A 624 7.02 -17.92 -1.90
CA ASN A 624 8.39 -18.41 -2.09
C ASN A 624 8.39 -19.54 -3.12
N ALA A 625 9.57 -19.86 -3.67
CA ALA A 625 9.72 -20.88 -4.71
C ALA A 625 9.47 -22.32 -4.22
N SER A 626 9.19 -22.52 -2.92
CA SER A 626 8.93 -23.82 -2.30
C SER A 626 7.45 -24.14 -2.18
#